data_be90f7924cca877defc72691f39fb07c
#
_entry.id   be90f7924cca877defc72691f39fb07c
#
_cell.length_a   1.000
_cell.length_b   1.000
_cell.length_c   1.000
_cell.angle_alpha   90.00
_cell.angle_beta   90.00
_cell.angle_gamma   90.00
#
_symmetry.space_group_name_H-M   'P 1'
#
loop_
_entity.id
_entity.type
_entity.pdbx_description
1 polymer ?
#
loop_
_entity_poly.entity_id
_entity_poly.type
_entity_poly.pdbx_seq_one_letter_code
_entity_poly.pdbx_strand_id
1 'polypeptide(L)'
;MWRLGFFFHEMAFGLLSVFIPLYVVSPTIGGSLVDLGIMTSIALFSAIPASFFWGYICDKTRRFKLYILLSLISATVILYLFTFATNILTFIILYAAMSMLHVAHEAPKNVLIAEHYSREEWGKSYALYEGFTEIGWLIGLLLGLFASATALSSNYILLLCSGLNLVAFALSIFLVADPIMIFERRLVNIEKKLDYTYRGLGTFSKLMDGLPLREKFKAESFTAFGLGLVLFSLASSLFFTPLPVFFVQELSFPTSMVFMVYMLSSGGAVVGYFLAGRSAASPSAKAHMRQIALLRSALVFSLVVIVNFMVSTTLLASVILVFLGFAYAFYYILTLSLSMELIPAGRSGLFDGLVGLGAASGSFLGPFLAEILGFLPQFLIASFVFFLAFLVLKIFT
;
A
#
# COMPACT_ATOMS: atom_id res chain seq x y z
N MET A 1 17.83 -9.90 10.22
CA MET A 1 17.35 -11.21 9.71
C MET A 1 15.83 -11.38 9.78
N TRP A 2 15.12 -10.77 10.73
CA TRP A 2 13.65 -10.85 10.87
C TRP A 2 12.87 -10.46 9.62
N ARG A 3 13.44 -9.63 8.73
CA ARG A 3 12.82 -9.17 7.47
C ARG A 3 12.64 -10.27 6.42
N LEU A 4 13.35 -11.41 6.54
CA LEU A 4 13.29 -12.49 5.54
C LEU A 4 11.88 -13.13 5.43
N GLY A 5 11.15 -13.23 6.54
CA GLY A 5 9.76 -13.70 6.49
C GLY A 5 8.89 -12.78 5.63
N PHE A 6 9.01 -11.47 5.81
CA PHE A 6 8.27 -10.49 5.01
C PHE A 6 8.69 -10.50 3.54
N PHE A 7 9.96 -10.75 3.24
CA PHE A 7 10.43 -10.89 1.87
C PHE A 7 9.71 -12.00 1.10
N PHE A 8 9.58 -13.20 1.69
CA PHE A 8 8.83 -14.30 1.07
C PHE A 8 7.32 -14.02 1.01
N HIS A 9 6.79 -13.32 1.99
CA HIS A 9 5.41 -12.86 1.99
C HIS A 9 5.15 -11.93 0.80
N GLU A 10 5.99 -10.93 0.61
CA GLU A 10 5.89 -9.98 -0.50
C GLU A 10 6.14 -10.64 -1.87
N MET A 11 6.96 -11.70 -1.95
CA MET A 11 7.05 -12.52 -3.17
C MET A 11 5.69 -13.09 -3.58
N ALA A 12 4.93 -13.62 -2.64
CA ALA A 12 3.59 -14.15 -2.93
C ALA A 12 2.65 -13.02 -3.40
N PHE A 13 2.66 -11.88 -2.72
CA PHE A 13 1.79 -10.75 -3.04
C PHE A 13 2.17 -10.05 -4.35
N GLY A 14 3.46 -9.98 -4.69
CA GLY A 14 3.94 -9.50 -5.98
C GLY A 14 3.38 -10.32 -7.14
N LEU A 15 3.39 -11.65 -7.03
CA LEU A 15 2.78 -12.53 -8.01
C LEU A 15 1.26 -12.33 -8.07
N LEU A 16 0.59 -12.26 -6.91
CA LEU A 16 -0.87 -12.10 -6.82
C LEU A 16 -1.35 -10.75 -7.36
N SER A 17 -0.53 -9.71 -7.32
CA SER A 17 -0.91 -8.36 -7.75
C SER A 17 -1.37 -8.25 -9.20
N VAL A 18 -0.81 -9.06 -10.08
CA VAL A 18 -1.20 -9.19 -11.49
C VAL A 18 -2.14 -10.37 -11.69
N PHE A 19 -1.86 -11.48 -10.99
CA PHE A 19 -2.63 -12.71 -11.17
C PHE A 19 -4.10 -12.56 -10.75
N ILE A 20 -4.39 -12.00 -9.57
CA ILE A 20 -5.76 -11.92 -9.04
C ILE A 20 -6.68 -11.08 -9.94
N PRO A 21 -6.33 -9.85 -10.38
CA PRO A 21 -7.17 -9.09 -11.29
C PRO A 21 -7.50 -9.83 -12.58
N LEU A 22 -6.51 -10.49 -13.18
CA LEU A 22 -6.71 -11.25 -14.41
C LEU A 22 -7.52 -12.53 -14.18
N TYR A 23 -7.33 -13.19 -13.05
CA TYR A 23 -8.05 -14.41 -12.70
C TYR A 23 -9.53 -14.16 -12.45
N VAL A 24 -9.86 -13.07 -11.76
CA VAL A 24 -11.25 -12.66 -11.48
C VAL A 24 -12.03 -12.46 -12.78
N VAL A 25 -11.47 -11.76 -13.76
CA VAL A 25 -12.13 -11.50 -15.04
C VAL A 25 -11.96 -12.63 -16.06
N SER A 26 -11.28 -13.73 -15.68
CA SER A 26 -11.10 -14.88 -16.56
C SER A 26 -12.40 -15.70 -16.68
N PRO A 27 -12.57 -16.49 -17.77
CA PRO A 27 -13.72 -17.37 -17.93
C PRO A 27 -13.89 -18.39 -16.81
N THR A 28 -12.82 -18.69 -16.06
CA THR A 28 -12.84 -19.65 -14.94
C THR A 28 -13.69 -19.16 -13.77
N ILE A 29 -13.59 -17.88 -13.41
CA ILE A 29 -14.37 -17.24 -12.34
C ILE A 29 -15.60 -16.51 -12.92
N GLY A 30 -15.47 -15.95 -14.11
CA GLY A 30 -16.56 -15.28 -14.84
C GLY A 30 -16.95 -13.93 -14.24
N GLY A 31 -16.06 -13.28 -13.48
CA GLY A 31 -16.30 -11.95 -12.92
C GLY A 31 -16.11 -10.83 -13.96
N SER A 32 -16.77 -9.70 -13.73
CA SER A 32 -16.65 -8.46 -14.50
C SER A 32 -15.55 -7.54 -13.91
N LEU A 33 -15.27 -6.42 -14.58
CA LEU A 33 -14.45 -5.35 -13.99
C LEU A 33 -15.10 -4.77 -12.73
N VAL A 34 -16.43 -4.64 -12.71
CA VAL A 34 -17.16 -4.17 -11.52
C VAL A 34 -16.97 -5.15 -10.35
N ASP A 35 -17.01 -6.47 -10.60
CA ASP A 35 -16.75 -7.47 -9.55
C ASP A 35 -15.34 -7.38 -8.99
N LEU A 36 -14.35 -7.13 -9.84
CA LEU A 36 -12.97 -6.84 -9.41
C LEU A 36 -12.93 -5.61 -8.50
N GLY A 37 -13.63 -4.54 -8.90
CA GLY A 37 -13.74 -3.32 -8.11
C GLY A 37 -14.42 -3.54 -6.76
N ILE A 38 -15.52 -4.28 -6.71
CA ILE A 38 -16.23 -4.67 -5.48
C ILE A 38 -15.31 -5.47 -4.56
N MET A 39 -14.65 -6.50 -5.11
CA MET A 39 -13.75 -7.37 -4.35
C MET A 39 -12.61 -6.58 -3.69
N THR A 40 -11.89 -5.79 -4.47
CA THR A 40 -10.74 -5.02 -3.98
C THR A 40 -11.17 -3.91 -3.02
N SER A 41 -12.29 -3.25 -3.28
CA SER A 41 -12.84 -2.20 -2.41
C SER A 41 -13.31 -2.76 -1.06
N ILE A 42 -14.09 -3.84 -1.05
CA ILE A 42 -14.53 -4.49 0.19
C ILE A 42 -13.32 -4.91 1.02
N ALA A 43 -12.31 -5.51 0.39
CA ALA A 43 -11.09 -5.92 1.08
C ALA A 43 -10.38 -4.73 1.75
N LEU A 44 -10.18 -3.63 1.04
CA LEU A 44 -9.52 -2.43 1.57
C LEU A 44 -10.37 -1.71 2.62
N PHE A 45 -11.69 -1.58 2.42
CA PHE A 45 -12.58 -1.00 3.44
C PHE A 45 -12.61 -1.84 4.72
N SER A 46 -12.60 -3.18 4.60
CA SER A 46 -12.56 -4.06 5.76
C SER A 46 -11.22 -4.05 6.50
N ALA A 47 -10.13 -3.76 5.79
CA ALA A 47 -8.80 -3.63 6.36
C ALA A 47 -8.67 -2.40 7.29
N ILE A 48 -9.42 -1.31 7.03
CA ILE A 48 -9.36 -0.09 7.84
C ILE A 48 -9.75 -0.38 9.31
N PRO A 49 -10.99 -0.84 9.64
CA PRO A 49 -11.33 -1.15 11.02
C PRO A 49 -10.48 -2.30 11.58
N ALA A 50 -10.06 -3.26 10.75
CA ALA A 50 -9.19 -4.34 11.18
C ALA A 50 -7.82 -3.83 11.62
N SER A 51 -7.22 -2.84 10.95
CA SER A 51 -5.94 -2.25 11.35
C SER A 51 -6.01 -1.59 12.73
N PHE A 52 -7.09 -0.85 13.02
CA PHE A 52 -7.32 -0.28 14.37
C PHE A 52 -7.50 -1.37 15.42
N PHE A 53 -8.25 -2.42 15.11
CA PHE A 53 -8.49 -3.55 16.00
C PHE A 53 -7.17 -4.28 16.33
N TRP A 54 -6.38 -4.63 15.31
CA TRP A 54 -5.10 -5.30 15.50
C TRP A 54 -4.08 -4.41 16.19
N GLY A 55 -4.02 -3.13 15.87
CA GLY A 55 -3.19 -2.15 16.57
C GLY A 55 -3.51 -2.10 18.06
N TYR A 56 -4.79 -1.97 18.42
CA TYR A 56 -5.24 -1.97 19.82
C TYR A 56 -4.87 -3.24 20.57
N ILE A 57 -5.12 -4.42 19.96
CA ILE A 57 -4.80 -5.72 20.59
C ILE A 57 -3.28 -5.88 20.73
N CYS A 58 -2.52 -5.50 19.72
CA CYS A 58 -1.07 -5.53 19.72
C CYS A 58 -0.49 -4.69 20.87
N ASP A 59 -0.97 -3.47 21.03
CA ASP A 59 -0.57 -2.56 22.09
C ASP A 59 -0.93 -3.09 23.48
N LYS A 60 -2.09 -3.73 23.61
CA LYS A 60 -2.58 -4.28 24.88
C LYS A 60 -1.82 -5.54 25.29
N THR A 61 -1.55 -6.44 24.37
CA THR A 61 -0.97 -7.77 24.65
C THR A 61 0.55 -7.77 24.57
N ARG A 62 1.15 -6.85 23.82
CA ARG A 62 2.59 -6.77 23.59
C ARG A 62 3.22 -8.02 22.96
N ARG A 63 2.42 -8.84 22.26
CA ARG A 63 2.85 -10.08 21.60
C ARG A 63 3.02 -9.86 20.11
N PHE A 64 4.00 -9.07 19.72
CA PHE A 64 4.23 -8.64 18.32
C PHE A 64 4.45 -9.83 17.38
N LYS A 65 5.28 -10.77 17.79
CA LYS A 65 5.56 -12.00 17.03
C LYS A 65 4.28 -12.79 16.73
N LEU A 66 3.36 -12.91 17.69
CA LEU A 66 2.13 -13.66 17.53
C LEU A 66 1.28 -13.12 16.37
N TYR A 67 1.14 -11.81 16.25
CA TYR A 67 0.31 -11.18 15.21
C TYR A 67 0.97 -11.23 13.83
N ILE A 68 2.30 -11.16 13.76
CA ILE A 68 3.05 -11.43 12.53
C ILE A 68 2.79 -12.86 12.07
N LEU A 69 2.94 -13.84 12.96
CA LEU A 69 2.70 -15.26 12.63
C LEU A 69 1.24 -15.52 12.24
N LEU A 70 0.28 -14.87 12.93
CA LEU A 70 -1.14 -14.97 12.60
C LEU A 70 -1.42 -14.47 11.18
N SER A 71 -0.87 -13.32 10.78
CA SER A 71 -1.02 -12.79 9.43
C SER A 71 -0.47 -13.75 8.37
N LEU A 72 0.74 -14.28 8.58
CA LEU A 72 1.40 -15.15 7.61
C LEU A 72 0.71 -16.51 7.46
N ILE A 73 0.30 -17.13 8.57
CA ILE A 73 -0.41 -18.42 8.50
C ILE A 73 -1.82 -18.26 7.93
N SER A 74 -2.51 -17.16 8.24
CA SER A 74 -3.83 -16.90 7.66
C SER A 74 -3.74 -16.67 6.16
N ALA A 75 -2.74 -15.94 5.66
CA ALA A 75 -2.48 -15.80 4.23
C ALA A 75 -2.23 -17.17 3.57
N THR A 76 -1.44 -18.05 4.20
CA THR A 76 -1.22 -19.43 3.74
C THR A 76 -2.54 -20.18 3.58
N VAL A 77 -3.36 -20.19 4.64
CA VAL A 77 -4.63 -20.94 4.65
C VAL A 77 -5.62 -20.37 3.63
N ILE A 78 -5.78 -19.04 3.57
CA ILE A 78 -6.75 -18.43 2.67
C ILE A 78 -6.33 -18.63 1.21
N LEU A 79 -5.03 -18.51 0.87
CA LEU A 79 -4.55 -18.77 -0.48
C LEU A 79 -4.74 -20.24 -0.89
N TYR A 80 -4.62 -21.17 0.05
CA TYR A 80 -5.01 -22.55 -0.17
C TYR A 80 -6.51 -22.68 -0.41
N LEU A 81 -7.35 -22.00 0.36
CA LEU A 81 -8.81 -22.02 0.19
C LEU A 81 -9.26 -21.40 -1.15
N PHE A 82 -8.51 -20.44 -1.71
CA PHE A 82 -8.80 -19.91 -3.04
C PHE A 82 -8.79 -20.99 -4.14
N THR A 83 -8.02 -22.06 -3.98
CA THR A 83 -8.00 -23.16 -4.95
C THR A 83 -9.33 -23.91 -5.08
N PHE A 84 -10.21 -23.77 -4.08
CA PHE A 84 -11.56 -24.35 -4.06
C PHE A 84 -12.65 -23.34 -4.43
N ALA A 85 -12.30 -22.06 -4.61
CA ALA A 85 -13.25 -21.03 -4.94
C ALA A 85 -13.64 -21.13 -6.43
N THR A 86 -14.91 -21.40 -6.69
CA THR A 86 -15.47 -21.59 -8.04
C THR A 86 -16.36 -20.45 -8.50
N ASN A 87 -16.64 -19.49 -7.63
CA ASN A 87 -17.49 -18.37 -7.94
C ASN A 87 -16.97 -17.06 -7.31
N ILE A 88 -17.40 -15.95 -7.89
CA ILE A 88 -16.93 -14.62 -7.51
C ILE A 88 -17.27 -14.25 -6.06
N LEU A 89 -18.41 -14.68 -5.53
CA LEU A 89 -18.83 -14.35 -4.16
C LEU A 89 -17.86 -14.99 -3.13
N THR A 90 -17.48 -16.26 -3.34
CA THR A 90 -16.48 -16.93 -2.51
C THR A 90 -15.14 -16.21 -2.59
N PHE A 91 -14.75 -15.75 -3.78
CA PHE A 91 -13.54 -14.97 -3.98
C PHE A 91 -13.58 -13.65 -3.18
N ILE A 92 -14.67 -12.90 -3.26
CA ILE A 92 -14.85 -11.64 -2.51
C ILE A 92 -14.71 -11.88 -1.00
N ILE A 93 -15.38 -12.90 -0.47
CA ILE A 93 -15.35 -13.22 0.96
C ILE A 93 -13.94 -13.60 1.42
N LEU A 94 -13.28 -14.49 0.68
CA LEU A 94 -11.92 -14.92 1.03
C LEU A 94 -10.91 -13.76 0.90
N TYR A 95 -11.07 -12.92 -0.11
CA TYR A 95 -10.16 -11.78 -0.32
C TYR A 95 -10.33 -10.72 0.78
N ALA A 96 -11.57 -10.45 1.21
CA ALA A 96 -11.84 -9.59 2.35
C ALA A 96 -11.26 -10.16 3.65
N ALA A 97 -11.47 -11.46 3.91
CA ALA A 97 -10.90 -12.13 5.08
C ALA A 97 -9.36 -12.09 5.07
N MET A 98 -8.75 -12.32 3.90
CA MET A 98 -7.30 -12.21 3.73
C MET A 98 -6.81 -10.80 4.07
N SER A 99 -7.48 -9.76 3.56
CA SER A 99 -7.11 -8.37 3.81
C SER A 99 -7.23 -7.99 5.29
N MET A 100 -8.31 -8.41 5.97
CA MET A 100 -8.50 -8.17 7.40
C MET A 100 -7.42 -8.83 8.29
N LEU A 101 -6.96 -10.01 7.92
CA LEU A 101 -5.94 -10.76 8.66
C LEU A 101 -4.52 -10.34 8.26
N HIS A 102 -4.33 -9.91 7.02
CA HIS A 102 -3.06 -9.40 6.51
C HIS A 102 -2.59 -8.20 7.32
N VAL A 103 -3.45 -7.22 7.60
CA VAL A 103 -3.08 -6.01 8.35
C VAL A 103 -2.70 -6.27 9.82
N ALA A 104 -2.86 -7.51 10.32
CA ALA A 104 -2.45 -7.86 11.69
C ALA A 104 -0.94 -7.73 11.92
N HIS A 105 -0.11 -7.83 10.87
CA HIS A 105 1.34 -7.68 11.00
C HIS A 105 1.83 -6.22 10.90
N GLU A 106 1.00 -5.28 10.44
CA GLU A 106 1.41 -3.90 10.18
C GLU A 106 1.86 -3.17 11.46
N ALA A 107 1.05 -3.20 12.52
CA ALA A 107 1.42 -2.58 13.79
C ALA A 107 2.68 -3.21 14.40
N PRO A 108 2.81 -4.56 14.51
CA PRO A 108 4.05 -5.21 14.93
C PRO A 108 5.27 -4.86 14.09
N LYS A 109 5.13 -4.81 12.77
CA LYS A 109 6.20 -4.41 11.83
C LYS A 109 6.74 -3.02 12.18
N ASN A 110 5.84 -2.06 12.34
CA ASN A 110 6.20 -0.68 12.66
C ASN A 110 6.92 -0.58 14.00
N VAL A 111 6.49 -1.36 15.01
CA VAL A 111 7.17 -1.43 16.31
C VAL A 111 8.58 -2.03 16.15
N LEU A 112 8.74 -3.13 15.42
CA LEU A 112 10.07 -3.73 15.19
C LEU A 112 11.03 -2.77 14.49
N ILE A 113 10.56 -1.97 13.52
CA ILE A 113 11.39 -0.95 12.87
C ILE A 113 11.75 0.14 13.87
N ALA A 114 10.79 0.65 14.64
CA ALA A 114 11.02 1.72 15.61
C ALA A 114 11.94 1.30 16.78
N GLU A 115 11.94 0.01 17.15
CA GLU A 115 12.79 -0.52 18.22
C GLU A 115 14.27 -0.65 17.85
N HIS A 116 14.54 -0.92 16.54
CA HIS A 116 15.90 -1.18 16.08
C HIS A 116 16.65 0.07 15.65
N TYR A 117 15.97 1.23 15.54
CA TYR A 117 16.55 2.45 14.98
C TYR A 117 16.17 3.69 15.78
N SER A 118 17.08 4.69 15.82
CA SER A 118 16.79 5.98 16.42
C SER A 118 15.69 6.72 15.64
N ARG A 119 15.01 7.65 16.30
CA ARG A 119 13.92 8.43 15.70
C ARG A 119 14.37 9.21 14.45
N GLU A 120 15.62 9.68 14.46
CA GLU A 120 16.22 10.44 13.37
C GLU A 120 16.50 9.57 12.14
N GLU A 121 16.62 8.24 12.32
CA GLU A 121 16.88 7.28 11.25
C GLU A 121 15.63 6.56 10.75
N TRP A 122 14.44 6.84 11.28
CA TRP A 122 13.22 6.12 10.92
C TRP A 122 12.92 6.19 9.41
N GLY A 123 12.99 7.37 8.80
CA GLY A 123 12.76 7.53 7.36
C GLY A 123 13.68 6.64 6.51
N LYS A 124 14.97 6.58 6.86
CA LYS A 124 15.95 5.71 6.21
C LYS A 124 15.67 4.22 6.47
N SER A 125 15.24 3.88 7.66
CA SER A 125 14.98 2.50 8.08
C SER A 125 13.74 1.93 7.44
N TYR A 126 12.67 2.75 7.32
CA TYR A 126 11.48 2.40 6.54
C TYR A 126 11.83 2.24 5.06
N ALA A 127 12.60 3.16 4.48
CA ALA A 127 13.03 3.06 3.09
C ALA A 127 13.85 1.78 2.82
N LEU A 128 14.72 1.40 3.75
CA LEU A 128 15.48 0.14 3.66
C LEU A 128 14.59 -1.10 3.85
N TYR A 129 13.56 -1.02 4.69
CA TYR A 129 12.61 -2.10 4.87
C TYR A 129 11.76 -2.27 3.60
N GLU A 130 11.10 -1.21 3.16
CA GLU A 130 10.22 -1.22 1.99
C GLU A 130 11.01 -1.56 0.71
N GLY A 131 12.23 -1.03 0.54
CA GLY A 131 13.09 -1.40 -0.59
C GLY A 131 13.49 -2.88 -0.59
N PHE A 132 13.73 -3.48 0.58
CA PHE A 132 14.04 -4.90 0.69
C PHE A 132 12.82 -5.79 0.39
N THR A 133 11.66 -5.43 0.91
CA THR A 133 10.41 -6.16 0.64
C THR A 133 9.94 -5.98 -0.79
N GLU A 134 10.16 -4.81 -1.40
CA GLU A 134 9.91 -4.58 -2.83
C GLU A 134 10.76 -5.46 -3.74
N ILE A 135 12.00 -5.80 -3.33
CA ILE A 135 12.79 -6.81 -4.06
C ILE A 135 12.08 -8.18 -3.99
N GLY A 136 11.48 -8.54 -2.86
CA GLY A 136 10.64 -9.73 -2.75
C GLY A 136 9.46 -9.67 -3.73
N TRP A 137 8.74 -8.56 -3.75
CA TRP A 137 7.63 -8.31 -4.69
C TRP A 137 8.07 -8.45 -6.15
N LEU A 138 9.20 -7.85 -6.53
CA LEU A 138 9.79 -7.95 -7.87
C LEU A 138 10.08 -9.41 -8.24
N ILE A 139 10.65 -10.20 -7.34
CA ILE A 139 10.91 -11.62 -7.57
C ILE A 139 9.58 -12.39 -7.71
N GLY A 140 8.56 -12.01 -6.96
CA GLY A 140 7.21 -12.55 -7.11
C GLY A 140 6.64 -12.31 -8.51
N LEU A 141 6.80 -11.10 -9.04
CA LEU A 141 6.43 -10.76 -10.43
C LEU A 141 7.24 -11.57 -11.45
N LEU A 142 8.54 -11.79 -11.21
CA LEU A 142 9.38 -12.66 -12.02
C LEU A 142 8.87 -14.12 -12.01
N LEU A 143 8.46 -14.65 -10.86
CA LEU A 143 7.83 -15.96 -10.77
C LEU A 143 6.52 -16.01 -11.57
N GLY A 144 5.70 -14.95 -11.52
CA GLY A 144 4.49 -14.81 -12.30
C GLY A 144 4.76 -14.79 -13.81
N LEU A 145 5.83 -14.11 -14.24
CA LEU A 145 6.31 -14.14 -15.62
C LEU A 145 6.59 -15.57 -16.09
N PHE A 146 7.37 -16.34 -15.32
CA PHE A 146 7.67 -17.72 -15.66
C PHE A 146 6.45 -18.63 -15.59
N ALA A 147 5.61 -18.48 -14.56
CA ALA A 147 4.39 -19.27 -14.41
C ALA A 147 3.44 -19.07 -15.61
N SER A 148 3.26 -17.83 -16.08
CA SER A 148 2.43 -17.53 -17.23
C SER A 148 3.06 -17.96 -18.56
N ALA A 149 4.39 -17.85 -18.71
CA ALA A 149 5.10 -18.32 -19.89
C ALA A 149 5.05 -19.85 -20.06
N THR A 150 4.99 -20.59 -18.94
CA THR A 150 4.88 -22.06 -18.93
C THR A 150 3.43 -22.55 -18.89
N ALA A 151 2.45 -21.66 -18.98
CA ALA A 151 1.02 -21.95 -18.92
C ALA A 151 0.62 -22.78 -17.67
N LEU A 152 1.23 -22.48 -16.51
CA LEU A 152 0.89 -23.09 -15.24
C LEU A 152 -0.58 -22.84 -14.89
N SER A 153 -1.30 -23.86 -14.43
CA SER A 153 -2.69 -23.70 -14.06
C SER A 153 -2.84 -22.74 -12.86
N SER A 154 -3.97 -22.03 -12.79
CA SER A 154 -4.28 -21.06 -11.74
C SER A 154 -4.15 -21.67 -10.32
N ASN A 155 -4.55 -22.94 -10.15
CA ASN A 155 -4.44 -23.63 -8.86
C ASN A 155 -2.98 -23.81 -8.42
N TYR A 156 -2.06 -24.12 -9.34
CA TYR A 156 -0.63 -24.20 -8.99
C TYR A 156 -0.04 -22.85 -8.62
N ILE A 157 -0.49 -21.77 -9.26
CA ILE A 157 -0.06 -20.41 -8.89
C ILE A 157 -0.53 -20.08 -7.47
N LEU A 158 -1.78 -20.36 -7.13
CA LEU A 158 -2.32 -20.13 -5.78
C LEU A 158 -1.61 -20.99 -4.72
N LEU A 159 -1.33 -22.27 -5.03
CA LEU A 159 -0.54 -23.15 -4.17
C LEU A 159 0.90 -22.68 -3.98
N LEU A 160 1.53 -22.17 -5.03
CA LEU A 160 2.86 -21.56 -4.94
C LEU A 160 2.85 -20.36 -3.99
N CYS A 161 1.87 -19.45 -4.11
CA CYS A 161 1.72 -18.30 -3.22
C CYS A 161 1.44 -18.75 -1.77
N SER A 162 0.60 -19.77 -1.57
CA SER A 162 0.36 -20.38 -0.25
C SER A 162 1.66 -20.95 0.34
N GLY A 163 2.44 -21.68 -0.48
CA GLY A 163 3.74 -22.23 -0.08
C GLY A 163 4.77 -21.16 0.30
N LEU A 164 4.84 -20.06 -0.45
CA LEU A 164 5.72 -18.92 -0.12
C LEU A 164 5.33 -18.30 1.23
N ASN A 165 4.04 -18.15 1.53
CA ASN A 165 3.57 -17.66 2.82
C ASN A 165 3.84 -18.65 3.95
N LEU A 166 3.77 -19.96 3.68
CA LEU A 166 4.17 -20.99 4.65
C LEU A 166 5.67 -20.92 4.98
N VAL A 167 6.52 -20.70 3.97
CA VAL A 167 7.97 -20.45 4.18
C VAL A 167 8.18 -19.17 4.99
N ALA A 168 7.44 -18.08 4.66
CA ALA A 168 7.48 -16.84 5.42
C ALA A 168 7.11 -17.05 6.90
N PHE A 169 6.05 -17.81 7.16
CA PHE A 169 5.62 -18.21 8.51
C PHE A 169 6.70 -19.01 9.24
N ALA A 170 7.24 -20.06 8.61
CA ALA A 170 8.28 -20.90 9.19
C ALA A 170 9.55 -20.10 9.54
N LEU A 171 10.02 -19.24 8.62
CA LEU A 171 11.16 -18.35 8.88
C LEU A 171 10.87 -17.36 10.02
N SER A 172 9.67 -16.82 10.08
CA SER A 172 9.29 -15.84 11.11
C SER A 172 9.21 -16.46 12.50
N ILE A 173 8.91 -17.78 12.63
CA ILE A 173 8.96 -18.49 13.92
C ILE A 173 10.36 -18.39 14.54
N PHE A 174 11.41 -18.51 13.74
CA PHE A 174 12.79 -18.53 14.22
C PHE A 174 13.44 -17.15 14.23
N LEU A 175 13.10 -16.28 13.28
CA LEU A 175 13.81 -15.03 13.05
C LEU A 175 13.15 -13.81 13.72
N VAL A 176 11.86 -13.86 14.02
CA VAL A 176 11.16 -12.78 14.71
C VAL A 176 11.19 -13.06 16.23
N ALA A 177 11.65 -12.08 16.99
CA ALA A 177 11.58 -12.06 18.45
C ALA A 177 10.73 -10.88 18.89
N ASP A 178 9.97 -11.06 19.97
CA ASP A 178 9.32 -9.93 20.62
C ASP A 178 10.39 -8.97 21.17
N PRO A 179 10.30 -7.68 20.88
CA PRO A 179 11.30 -6.72 21.35
C PRO A 179 11.30 -6.68 22.88
N ILE A 180 12.50 -6.73 23.45
CA ILE A 180 12.70 -6.49 24.89
C ILE A 180 12.40 -5.00 25.10
N MET A 181 11.22 -4.70 25.64
CA MET A 181 10.86 -3.33 25.93
C MET A 181 11.78 -2.80 27.04
N ILE A 182 12.72 -1.97 26.67
CA ILE A 182 13.65 -1.32 27.59
C ILE A 182 12.86 -0.54 28.62
N PHE A 183 13.29 -0.63 29.86
CA PHE A 183 12.63 -0.01 31.02
C PHE A 183 12.38 1.50 30.87
N GLU A 184 13.21 2.20 30.11
CA GLU A 184 13.03 3.60 29.70
C GLU A 184 11.73 3.87 28.96
N ARG A 185 11.23 2.94 28.16
CA ARG A 185 9.93 3.11 27.48
C ARG A 185 8.72 2.90 28.39
N ARG A 186 8.85 2.12 29.46
CA ARG A 186 7.83 2.11 30.52
C ARG A 186 7.73 3.47 31.19
N LEU A 187 8.86 4.12 31.48
CA LEU A 187 8.89 5.47 32.06
C LEU A 187 8.34 6.50 31.08
N VAL A 188 8.73 6.47 29.79
CA VAL A 188 8.20 7.37 28.74
C VAL A 188 6.70 7.15 28.50
N ASN A 189 6.20 5.92 28.60
CA ASN A 189 4.76 5.65 28.52
C ASN A 189 3.99 6.12 29.76
N ILE A 190 4.60 6.07 30.93
CA ILE A 190 4.04 6.63 32.17
C ILE A 190 4.06 8.17 32.09
N GLU A 191 5.16 8.74 31.64
CA GLU A 191 5.32 10.17 31.41
C GLU A 191 4.35 10.69 30.32
N LYS A 192 4.21 9.97 29.20
CA LYS A 192 3.20 10.26 28.16
C LYS A 192 1.77 10.08 28.66
N LYS A 193 1.46 9.09 29.49
CA LYS A 193 0.13 8.96 30.11
C LYS A 193 -0.14 10.10 31.08
N LEU A 194 0.84 10.49 31.87
CA LEU A 194 0.75 11.66 32.76
C LEU A 194 0.60 12.95 31.92
N ASP A 195 1.43 13.15 30.90
CA ASP A 195 1.36 14.31 30.01
C ASP A 195 0.03 14.32 29.21
N TYR A 196 -0.50 13.17 28.78
CA TYR A 196 -1.80 13.04 28.14
C TYR A 196 -2.96 13.38 29.11
N THR A 197 -2.85 12.95 30.37
CA THR A 197 -3.83 13.28 31.40
C THR A 197 -3.74 14.77 31.77
N TYR A 198 -2.55 15.33 31.87
CA TYR A 198 -2.33 16.76 32.11
C TYR A 198 -2.73 17.62 30.92
N ARG A 199 -2.42 17.20 29.67
CA ARG A 199 -2.85 17.89 28.46
C ARG A 199 -4.35 17.73 28.23
N GLY A 200 -4.95 16.60 28.58
CA GLY A 200 -6.40 16.39 28.56
C GLY A 200 -7.11 17.32 29.52
N LEU A 201 -6.63 17.46 30.74
CA LEU A 201 -7.10 18.42 31.74
C LEU A 201 -6.82 19.86 31.29
N GLY A 202 -5.64 20.14 30.73
CA GLY A 202 -5.29 21.47 30.19
C GLY A 202 -6.06 21.84 28.95
N THR A 203 -6.44 20.87 28.11
CA THR A 203 -7.29 21.09 26.93
C THR A 203 -8.74 21.31 27.34
N PHE A 204 -9.22 20.60 28.37
CA PHE A 204 -10.54 20.80 28.95
C PHE A 204 -10.65 22.17 29.63
N SER A 205 -9.63 22.58 30.38
CA SER A 205 -9.51 23.93 30.98
C SER A 205 -9.51 25.02 29.88
N LYS A 206 -8.73 24.82 28.81
CA LYS A 206 -8.66 25.77 27.67
C LYS A 206 -9.93 25.81 26.82
N LEU A 207 -10.70 24.70 26.75
CA LEU A 207 -12.03 24.68 26.14
C LEU A 207 -13.04 25.48 26.98
N MET A 208 -12.91 25.43 28.30
CA MET A 208 -13.71 26.22 29.23
C MET A 208 -13.33 27.71 29.20
N ASP A 209 -12.06 28.04 28.93
CA ASP A 209 -11.54 29.42 28.90
C ASP A 209 -11.73 30.12 27.53
N GLY A 210 -12.41 29.47 26.55
CA GLY A 210 -12.77 30.10 25.27
C GLY A 210 -11.58 30.50 24.40
N LEU A 211 -10.38 29.90 24.62
CA LEU A 211 -9.17 30.26 23.87
C LEU A 211 -9.05 29.51 22.53
N PRO A 212 -8.63 30.21 21.46
CA PRO A 212 -8.66 29.70 20.10
C PRO A 212 -7.61 28.61 19.91
N LEU A 213 -8.05 27.39 19.70
CA LEU A 213 -7.29 26.29 19.08
C LEU A 213 -6.70 26.68 17.69
N ARG A 214 -6.99 27.91 17.27
CA ARG A 214 -6.71 28.47 15.93
C ARG A 214 -5.25 28.86 15.69
N GLU A 215 -4.45 29.10 16.74
CA GLU A 215 -3.08 29.62 16.54
C GLU A 215 -1.99 28.56 16.35
N LYS A 216 -2.14 27.35 16.89
CA LYS A 216 -1.16 26.27 16.68
C LYS A 216 -1.39 25.48 15.39
N PHE A 217 -2.58 25.55 14.80
CA PHE A 217 -2.90 24.96 13.51
C PHE A 217 -2.66 25.88 12.31
N LYS A 218 -2.19 27.10 12.53
CA LYS A 218 -1.97 28.11 11.48
C LYS A 218 -0.70 27.88 10.66
N ALA A 219 0.25 27.07 11.14
CA ALA A 219 1.51 26.89 10.44
C ALA A 219 1.46 25.79 9.35
N GLU A 220 0.63 24.76 9.51
CA GLU A 220 0.52 23.67 8.52
C GLU A 220 -0.92 23.13 8.50
N SER A 221 -1.55 23.16 7.31
CA SER A 221 -2.91 22.64 7.13
C SER A 221 -2.92 21.12 7.12
N PHE A 222 -3.05 20.47 8.30
CA PHE A 222 -3.23 19.02 8.40
C PHE A 222 -4.39 18.53 7.51
N THR A 223 -5.44 19.33 7.37
CA THR A 223 -6.58 19.02 6.50
C THR A 223 -6.15 18.91 5.03
N ALA A 224 -5.30 19.83 4.55
CA ALA A 224 -4.80 19.79 3.18
C ALA A 224 -3.86 18.60 2.97
N PHE A 225 -3.00 18.27 3.94
CA PHE A 225 -2.17 17.08 3.89
C PHE A 225 -3.01 15.81 3.82
N GLY A 226 -3.98 15.64 4.73
CA GLY A 226 -4.86 14.47 4.77
C GLY A 226 -5.70 14.32 3.49
N LEU A 227 -6.27 15.43 2.98
CA LEU A 227 -7.01 15.41 1.71
C LEU A 227 -6.09 15.07 0.53
N GLY A 228 -4.86 15.59 0.53
CA GLY A 228 -3.84 15.24 -0.47
C GLY A 228 -3.49 13.76 -0.46
N LEU A 229 -3.35 13.14 0.72
CA LEU A 229 -3.14 11.68 0.87
C LEU A 229 -4.32 10.88 0.31
N VAL A 230 -5.55 11.25 0.67
CA VAL A 230 -6.77 10.57 0.18
C VAL A 230 -6.86 10.66 -1.33
N LEU A 231 -6.69 11.85 -1.92
CA LEU A 231 -6.77 12.06 -3.37
C LEU A 231 -5.66 11.30 -4.12
N PHE A 232 -4.44 11.32 -3.61
CA PHE A 232 -3.33 10.61 -4.23
C PHE A 232 -3.55 9.08 -4.21
N SER A 233 -4.00 8.53 -3.08
CA SER A 233 -4.30 7.10 -2.93
C SER A 233 -5.49 6.70 -3.78
N LEU A 234 -6.53 7.54 -3.84
CA LEU A 234 -7.68 7.36 -4.72
C LEU A 234 -7.24 7.30 -6.18
N ALA A 235 -6.46 8.27 -6.65
CA ALA A 235 -5.94 8.29 -8.02
C ALA A 235 -5.06 7.09 -8.34
N SER A 236 -4.22 6.66 -7.37
CA SER A 236 -3.37 5.50 -7.53
C SER A 236 -4.18 4.22 -7.72
N SER A 237 -5.14 3.94 -6.84
CA SER A 237 -5.97 2.74 -6.95
C SER A 237 -6.94 2.82 -8.13
N LEU A 238 -7.47 4.00 -8.43
CA LEU A 238 -8.28 4.25 -9.62
C LEU A 238 -7.52 3.81 -10.88
N PHE A 239 -6.24 4.13 -10.99
CA PHE A 239 -5.40 3.76 -12.13
C PHE A 239 -4.93 2.30 -12.10
N PHE A 240 -4.34 1.85 -10.96
CA PHE A 240 -3.65 0.56 -10.91
C PHE A 240 -4.56 -0.66 -10.83
N THR A 241 -5.77 -0.53 -10.25
CA THR A 241 -6.68 -1.68 -10.09
C THR A 241 -7.14 -2.28 -11.43
N PRO A 242 -7.62 -1.51 -12.43
CA PRO A 242 -8.01 -2.06 -13.72
C PRO A 242 -6.82 -2.26 -14.69
N LEU A 243 -5.63 -1.76 -14.37
CA LEU A 243 -4.49 -1.70 -15.30
C LEU A 243 -4.04 -3.07 -15.84
N PRO A 244 -3.96 -4.19 -15.06
CA PRO A 244 -3.61 -5.49 -15.60
C PRO A 244 -4.61 -5.97 -16.66
N VAL A 245 -5.89 -5.70 -16.42
CA VAL A 245 -6.98 -6.07 -17.35
C VAL A 245 -6.90 -5.22 -18.63
N PHE A 246 -6.64 -3.93 -18.51
CA PHE A 246 -6.40 -3.04 -19.63
C PHE A 246 -5.29 -3.56 -20.59
N PHE A 247 -4.17 -3.99 -20.02
CA PHE A 247 -3.07 -4.51 -20.85
C PHE A 247 -3.48 -5.75 -21.66
N VAL A 248 -4.31 -6.63 -21.09
CA VAL A 248 -4.76 -7.84 -21.77
C VAL A 248 -5.88 -7.53 -22.75
N GLN A 249 -6.90 -6.77 -22.36
CA GLN A 249 -8.10 -6.56 -23.15
C GLN A 249 -7.91 -5.51 -24.25
N GLU A 250 -7.29 -4.38 -23.96
CA GLU A 250 -7.13 -3.29 -24.92
C GLU A 250 -5.84 -3.37 -25.73
N LEU A 251 -4.73 -3.72 -25.07
CA LEU A 251 -3.44 -3.80 -25.75
C LEU A 251 -3.11 -5.21 -26.25
N SER A 252 -3.97 -6.19 -25.96
CA SER A 252 -3.77 -7.61 -26.33
C SER A 252 -2.42 -8.18 -25.87
N PHE A 253 -1.91 -7.72 -24.73
CA PHE A 253 -0.66 -8.24 -24.19
C PHE A 253 -0.88 -9.66 -23.65
N PRO A 254 0.03 -10.60 -23.94
CA PRO A 254 0.04 -11.87 -23.23
C PRO A 254 0.31 -11.65 -21.74
N THR A 255 -0.27 -12.49 -20.89
CA THR A 255 -0.15 -12.37 -19.43
C THR A 255 1.31 -12.27 -18.95
N SER A 256 2.23 -13.02 -19.58
CA SER A 256 3.66 -12.92 -19.30
C SER A 256 4.23 -11.52 -19.51
N MET A 257 3.76 -10.81 -20.54
CA MET A 257 4.18 -9.45 -20.80
C MET A 257 3.65 -8.46 -19.77
N VAL A 258 2.43 -8.68 -19.27
CA VAL A 258 1.88 -7.87 -18.16
C VAL A 258 2.77 -8.02 -16.92
N PHE A 259 3.15 -9.25 -16.56
CA PHE A 259 4.09 -9.48 -15.45
C PHE A 259 5.44 -8.78 -15.68
N MET A 260 5.98 -8.83 -16.91
CA MET A 260 7.23 -8.16 -17.24
C MET A 260 7.15 -6.64 -17.04
N VAL A 261 6.08 -6.00 -17.49
CA VAL A 261 5.86 -4.56 -17.34
C VAL A 261 5.74 -4.17 -15.86
N TYR A 262 5.01 -4.95 -15.06
CA TYR A 262 4.92 -4.74 -13.61
C TYR A 262 6.25 -4.99 -12.89
N MET A 263 7.02 -5.99 -13.31
CA MET A 263 8.37 -6.24 -12.79
C MET A 263 9.31 -5.05 -13.05
N LEU A 264 9.26 -4.46 -14.22
CA LEU A 264 10.03 -3.24 -14.54
C LEU A 264 9.58 -2.06 -13.67
N SER A 265 8.27 -1.90 -13.46
CA SER A 265 7.72 -0.88 -12.55
C SER A 265 8.22 -1.06 -11.11
N SER A 266 8.20 -2.30 -10.59
CA SER A 266 8.74 -2.63 -9.27
C SER A 266 10.26 -2.37 -9.19
N GLY A 267 11.01 -2.65 -10.25
CA GLY A 267 12.42 -2.26 -10.35
C GLY A 267 12.62 -0.75 -10.17
N GLY A 268 11.75 0.06 -10.78
CA GLY A 268 11.72 1.51 -10.57
C GLY A 268 11.40 1.87 -9.11
N ALA A 269 10.45 1.17 -8.49
CA ALA A 269 10.07 1.38 -7.09
C ALA A 269 11.23 1.05 -6.13
N VAL A 270 11.97 -0.04 -6.33
CA VAL A 270 13.17 -0.37 -5.54
C VAL A 270 14.15 0.81 -5.53
N VAL A 271 14.48 1.37 -6.71
CA VAL A 271 15.34 2.54 -6.81
C VAL A 271 14.73 3.73 -6.07
N GLY A 272 13.42 3.95 -6.22
CA GLY A 272 12.67 5.02 -5.56
C GLY A 272 12.77 4.94 -4.04
N TYR A 273 12.59 3.76 -3.43
CA TYR A 273 12.70 3.56 -1.98
C TYR A 273 14.10 3.90 -1.45
N PHE A 274 15.14 3.39 -2.10
CA PHE A 274 16.53 3.66 -1.65
C PHE A 274 16.92 5.15 -1.77
N LEU A 275 16.46 5.84 -2.82
CA LEU A 275 16.73 7.27 -2.98
C LEU A 275 15.89 8.13 -2.04
N ALA A 276 14.62 7.77 -1.81
CA ALA A 276 13.71 8.48 -0.91
C ALA A 276 14.23 8.51 0.53
N GLY A 277 14.85 7.42 1.01
CA GLY A 277 15.43 7.36 2.34
C GLY A 277 16.49 8.43 2.63
N ARG A 278 17.17 8.93 1.59
CA ARG A 278 18.13 10.04 1.71
C ARG A 278 17.45 11.41 1.69
N SER A 279 16.29 11.50 1.04
CA SER A 279 15.55 12.75 0.83
C SER A 279 14.51 13.03 1.91
N ALA A 280 14.12 12.03 2.69
CA ALA A 280 13.05 12.12 3.69
C ALA A 280 13.35 13.13 4.81
N ALA A 281 14.62 13.28 5.19
CA ALA A 281 15.06 14.25 6.20
C ALA A 281 15.38 15.65 5.61
N SER A 282 15.16 15.85 4.31
CA SER A 282 15.49 17.12 3.64
C SER A 282 14.41 18.17 3.89
N PRO A 283 14.78 19.46 4.08
CA PRO A 283 13.82 20.56 4.12
C PRO A 283 12.94 20.68 2.88
N SER A 284 13.37 20.10 1.75
CA SER A 284 12.62 20.09 0.48
C SER A 284 11.63 18.91 0.35
N ALA A 285 11.47 18.06 1.38
CA ALA A 285 10.59 16.88 1.32
C ALA A 285 9.15 17.21 0.89
N LYS A 286 8.57 18.28 1.43
CA LYS A 286 7.22 18.76 1.06
C LYS A 286 7.13 19.15 -0.42
N ALA A 287 8.14 19.88 -0.91
CA ALA A 287 8.17 20.31 -2.32
C ALA A 287 8.31 19.09 -3.26
N HIS A 288 9.15 18.10 -2.90
CA HIS A 288 9.29 16.86 -3.66
C HIS A 288 7.99 16.05 -3.68
N MET A 289 7.30 15.91 -2.54
CA MET A 289 6.00 15.23 -2.45
C MET A 289 4.99 15.82 -3.45
N ARG A 290 4.87 17.13 -3.49
CA ARG A 290 4.01 17.86 -4.43
C ARG A 290 4.41 17.61 -5.89
N GLN A 291 5.71 17.74 -6.20
CA GLN A 291 6.22 17.53 -7.57
C GLN A 291 5.96 16.12 -8.07
N ILE A 292 6.03 15.12 -7.19
CA ILE A 292 5.74 13.72 -7.54
C ILE A 292 4.27 13.52 -7.87
N ALA A 293 3.35 14.17 -7.15
CA ALA A 293 1.93 14.10 -7.50
C ALA A 293 1.66 14.67 -8.91
N LEU A 294 2.31 15.80 -9.27
CA LEU A 294 2.24 16.34 -10.62
C LEU A 294 2.89 15.43 -11.66
N LEU A 295 4.07 14.86 -11.35
CA LEU A 295 4.75 13.92 -12.24
C LEU A 295 3.85 12.70 -12.55
N ARG A 296 3.19 12.13 -11.53
CA ARG A 296 2.27 11.00 -11.74
C ARG A 296 1.07 11.38 -12.61
N SER A 297 0.51 12.57 -12.41
CA SER A 297 -0.54 13.10 -13.30
C SER A 297 -0.05 13.13 -14.75
N ALA A 298 1.12 13.73 -14.99
CA ALA A 298 1.69 13.82 -16.33
C ALA A 298 2.00 12.45 -16.95
N LEU A 299 2.55 11.50 -16.17
CA LEU A 299 2.86 10.16 -16.65
C LEU A 299 1.60 9.37 -17.03
N VAL A 300 0.55 9.43 -16.21
CA VAL A 300 -0.73 8.76 -16.54
C VAL A 300 -1.38 9.40 -17.77
N PHE A 301 -1.35 10.74 -17.88
CA PHE A 301 -1.82 11.44 -19.06
C PHE A 301 -1.03 11.03 -20.31
N SER A 302 0.30 10.96 -20.21
CA SER A 302 1.18 10.54 -21.30
C SER A 302 0.88 9.12 -21.77
N LEU A 303 0.53 8.19 -20.87
CA LEU A 303 0.12 6.84 -21.21
C LEU A 303 -1.13 6.87 -22.12
N VAL A 304 -2.14 7.68 -21.75
CA VAL A 304 -3.36 7.81 -22.56
C VAL A 304 -3.05 8.35 -23.96
N VAL A 305 -2.19 9.38 -24.04
CA VAL A 305 -1.77 9.96 -25.33
C VAL A 305 -1.05 8.91 -26.19
N ILE A 306 -0.11 8.15 -25.61
CA ILE A 306 0.66 7.14 -26.33
C ILE A 306 -0.24 6.03 -26.86
N VAL A 307 -1.18 5.55 -26.04
CA VAL A 307 -2.12 4.49 -26.47
C VAL A 307 -3.00 4.97 -27.62
N ASN A 308 -3.45 6.24 -27.61
CA ASN A 308 -4.30 6.77 -28.69
C ASN A 308 -3.57 7.04 -30.01
N PHE A 309 -2.28 7.44 -29.97
CA PHE A 309 -1.62 8.02 -31.14
C PHE A 309 -0.39 7.26 -31.63
N MET A 310 0.09 6.24 -30.92
CA MET A 310 1.39 5.62 -31.20
C MET A 310 1.31 4.14 -31.56
N VAL A 311 2.13 3.74 -32.51
CA VAL A 311 2.27 2.35 -33.00
C VAL A 311 3.10 1.48 -32.03
N SER A 312 3.98 2.08 -31.22
CA SER A 312 4.94 1.38 -30.36
C SER A 312 4.57 1.47 -28.87
N THR A 313 3.35 1.01 -28.52
CA THR A 313 2.77 1.19 -27.17
C THR A 313 3.51 0.43 -26.06
N THR A 314 4.04 -0.75 -26.35
CA THR A 314 4.64 -1.63 -25.34
C THR A 314 5.85 -1.04 -24.66
N LEU A 315 6.84 -0.57 -25.42
CA LEU A 315 8.09 -0.03 -24.89
C LEU A 315 7.81 1.25 -24.08
N LEU A 316 7.00 2.14 -24.65
CA LEU A 316 6.69 3.42 -24.01
C LEU A 316 5.84 3.24 -22.76
N ALA A 317 4.85 2.35 -22.78
CA ALA A 317 4.09 1.99 -21.57
C ALA A 317 4.99 1.42 -20.47
N SER A 318 5.93 0.53 -20.81
CA SER A 318 6.89 -0.02 -19.87
C SER A 318 7.75 1.07 -19.21
N VAL A 319 8.29 2.01 -20.00
CA VAL A 319 9.08 3.13 -19.51
C VAL A 319 8.26 4.01 -18.56
N ILE A 320 7.00 4.32 -18.93
CA ILE A 320 6.11 5.11 -18.07
C ILE A 320 5.87 4.40 -16.74
N LEU A 321 5.64 3.07 -16.75
CA LEU A 321 5.40 2.33 -15.53
C LEU A 321 6.64 2.27 -14.62
N VAL A 322 7.86 2.21 -15.16
CA VAL A 322 9.09 2.34 -14.37
C VAL A 322 9.10 3.65 -13.59
N PHE A 323 8.80 4.77 -14.26
CA PHE A 323 8.73 6.07 -13.60
C PHE A 323 7.56 6.19 -12.63
N LEU A 324 6.41 5.56 -12.91
CA LEU A 324 5.27 5.50 -11.99
C LEU A 324 5.60 4.71 -10.72
N GLY A 325 6.30 3.58 -10.84
CA GLY A 325 6.79 2.80 -9.70
C GLY A 325 7.79 3.61 -8.86
N PHE A 326 8.79 4.20 -9.49
CA PHE A 326 9.74 5.11 -8.83
C PHE A 326 9.03 6.24 -8.07
N ALA A 327 8.12 6.93 -8.75
CA ALA A 327 7.38 8.05 -8.18
C ALA A 327 6.50 7.61 -6.98
N TYR A 328 5.89 6.41 -7.04
CA TYR A 328 5.09 5.89 -5.93
C TYR A 328 5.96 5.65 -4.69
N ALA A 329 7.04 4.92 -4.84
CA ALA A 329 7.94 4.58 -3.74
C ALA A 329 8.51 5.85 -3.08
N PHE A 330 8.92 6.79 -3.90
CA PHE A 330 9.45 8.07 -3.42
C PHE A 330 8.40 8.87 -2.65
N TYR A 331 7.17 8.99 -3.18
CA TYR A 331 6.04 9.64 -2.52
C TYR A 331 5.71 8.97 -1.19
N TYR A 332 5.63 7.64 -1.17
CA TYR A 332 5.23 6.86 0.00
C TYR A 332 6.16 7.12 1.20
N ILE A 333 7.47 7.07 0.99
CA ILE A 333 8.46 7.34 2.07
C ILE A 333 8.38 8.79 2.56
N LEU A 334 8.24 9.76 1.65
CA LEU A 334 8.11 11.18 2.04
C LEU A 334 6.86 11.42 2.87
N THR A 335 5.71 10.88 2.43
CA THR A 335 4.44 11.05 3.16
C THR A 335 4.43 10.31 4.48
N LEU A 336 5.02 9.11 4.55
CA LEU A 336 5.19 8.36 5.79
C LEU A 336 6.05 9.14 6.79
N SER A 337 7.19 9.68 6.35
CA SER A 337 8.08 10.50 7.18
C SER A 337 7.37 11.76 7.69
N LEU A 338 6.69 12.50 6.82
CA LEU A 338 5.92 13.69 7.20
C LEU A 338 4.74 13.35 8.12
N SER A 339 4.09 12.24 7.93
CA SER A 339 2.99 11.80 8.79
C SER A 339 3.44 11.56 10.24
N MET A 340 4.65 11.03 10.43
CA MET A 340 5.23 10.83 11.76
C MET A 340 5.52 12.14 12.50
N GLU A 341 5.76 13.23 11.75
CA GLU A 341 5.96 14.58 12.32
C GLU A 341 4.63 15.26 12.64
N LEU A 342 3.64 15.13 11.74
CA LEU A 342 2.37 15.85 11.79
C LEU A 342 1.30 15.15 12.64
N ILE A 343 1.28 13.83 12.64
CA ILE A 343 0.27 13.04 13.36
C ILE A 343 0.68 12.90 14.83
N PRO A 344 -0.17 13.31 15.76
CA PRO A 344 0.13 13.19 17.19
C PRO A 344 0.39 11.73 17.61
N ALA A 345 1.31 11.53 18.55
CA ALA A 345 1.59 10.22 19.13
C ALA A 345 0.29 9.58 19.65
N GLY A 346 0.05 8.32 19.30
CA GLY A 346 -1.17 7.56 19.63
C GLY A 346 -2.26 7.60 18.55
N ARG A 347 -2.05 8.28 17.42
CA ARG A 347 -2.96 8.32 16.27
C ARG A 347 -2.30 7.83 14.96
N SER A 348 -1.29 6.99 15.06
CA SER A 348 -0.56 6.46 13.89
C SER A 348 -1.46 5.78 12.85
N GLY A 349 -2.53 5.12 13.28
CA GLY A 349 -3.52 4.53 12.37
C GLY A 349 -4.31 5.53 11.52
N LEU A 350 -4.20 6.84 11.78
CA LEU A 350 -4.89 7.86 10.97
C LEU A 350 -4.27 7.96 9.58
N PHE A 351 -2.94 7.82 9.45
CA PHE A 351 -2.27 7.79 8.14
C PHE A 351 -2.79 6.63 7.29
N ASP A 352 -2.76 5.42 7.85
CA ASP A 352 -3.22 4.22 7.15
C ASP A 352 -4.72 4.29 6.84
N GLY A 353 -5.51 4.87 7.75
CA GLY A 353 -6.94 5.11 7.54
C GLY A 353 -7.23 6.07 6.37
N LEU A 354 -6.50 7.18 6.26
CA LEU A 354 -6.65 8.14 5.16
C LEU A 354 -6.19 7.55 3.81
N VAL A 355 -5.04 6.89 3.79
CA VAL A 355 -4.53 6.19 2.61
C VAL A 355 -5.50 5.08 2.20
N GLY A 356 -5.96 4.27 3.17
CA GLY A 356 -6.91 3.19 2.95
C GLY A 356 -8.26 3.66 2.41
N LEU A 357 -8.79 4.78 2.92
CA LEU A 357 -10.05 5.37 2.44
C LEU A 357 -9.95 5.76 0.96
N GLY A 358 -8.87 6.45 0.57
CA GLY A 358 -8.61 6.81 -0.81
C GLY A 358 -8.44 5.58 -1.70
N ALA A 359 -7.62 4.62 -1.25
CA ALA A 359 -7.35 3.40 -1.97
C ALA A 359 -8.61 2.55 -2.19
N ALA A 360 -9.42 2.35 -1.15
CA ALA A 360 -10.66 1.57 -1.24
C ALA A 360 -11.67 2.21 -2.19
N SER A 361 -11.83 3.54 -2.11
CA SER A 361 -12.71 4.27 -3.02
C SER A 361 -12.22 4.20 -4.47
N GLY A 362 -10.91 4.37 -4.70
CA GLY A 362 -10.31 4.30 -6.03
C GLY A 362 -10.36 2.90 -6.64
N SER A 363 -10.21 1.86 -5.81
CA SER A 363 -10.29 0.45 -6.25
C SER A 363 -11.68 0.05 -6.74
N PHE A 364 -12.74 0.68 -6.22
CA PHE A 364 -14.08 0.51 -6.76
C PHE A 364 -14.30 1.37 -7.99
N LEU A 365 -14.03 2.68 -7.88
CA LEU A 365 -14.32 3.62 -8.96
C LEU A 365 -13.53 3.35 -10.23
N GLY A 366 -12.28 2.85 -10.13
CA GLY A 366 -11.43 2.56 -11.29
C GLY A 366 -12.06 1.53 -12.22
N PRO A 367 -12.26 0.28 -11.78
CA PRO A 367 -12.91 -0.74 -12.58
C PRO A 367 -14.34 -0.37 -13.00
N PHE A 368 -15.13 0.26 -12.12
CA PHE A 368 -16.50 0.70 -12.43
C PHE A 368 -16.53 1.73 -13.58
N LEU A 369 -15.66 2.75 -13.54
CA LEU A 369 -15.57 3.73 -14.61
C LEU A 369 -15.00 3.12 -15.89
N ALA A 370 -14.06 2.17 -15.78
CA ALA A 370 -13.53 1.46 -16.93
C ALA A 370 -14.60 0.62 -17.63
N GLU A 371 -15.51 -0.01 -16.90
CA GLU A 371 -16.63 -0.77 -17.45
C GLU A 371 -17.62 0.12 -18.22
N ILE A 372 -17.94 1.33 -17.68
CA ILE A 372 -18.96 2.22 -18.25
C ILE A 372 -18.40 3.12 -19.35
N LEU A 373 -17.23 3.70 -19.15
CA LEU A 373 -16.65 4.73 -20.02
C LEU A 373 -15.52 4.19 -20.90
N GLY A 374 -15.00 2.99 -20.60
CA GLY A 374 -13.76 2.46 -21.16
C GLY A 374 -12.52 2.91 -20.38
N PHE A 375 -11.40 2.23 -20.63
CA PHE A 375 -10.15 2.41 -19.86
C PHE A 375 -9.51 3.79 -20.08
N LEU A 376 -9.50 4.31 -21.31
CA LEU A 376 -8.79 5.57 -21.59
C LEU A 376 -9.45 6.79 -20.91
N PRO A 377 -10.79 7.01 -21.00
CA PRO A 377 -11.44 8.06 -20.23
C PRO A 377 -11.26 7.91 -18.72
N GLN A 378 -11.29 6.68 -18.21
CA GLN A 378 -11.06 6.38 -16.80
C GLN A 378 -9.63 6.78 -16.38
N PHE A 379 -8.59 6.52 -17.19
CA PHE A 379 -7.21 6.95 -16.93
C PHE A 379 -7.05 8.48 -17.00
N LEU A 380 -7.81 9.17 -17.86
CA LEU A 380 -7.85 10.63 -17.84
C LEU A 380 -8.40 11.15 -16.52
N ILE A 381 -9.46 10.54 -15.99
CA ILE A 381 -10.01 10.88 -14.68
C ILE A 381 -8.95 10.63 -13.58
N ALA A 382 -8.22 9.50 -13.62
CA ALA A 382 -7.15 9.24 -12.68
C ALA A 382 -6.04 10.30 -12.74
N SER A 383 -5.61 10.68 -13.94
CA SER A 383 -4.65 11.76 -14.16
C SER A 383 -5.12 13.08 -13.57
N PHE A 384 -6.40 13.44 -13.80
CA PHE A 384 -6.99 14.64 -13.24
C PHE A 384 -7.05 14.63 -11.70
N VAL A 385 -7.38 13.48 -11.09
CA VAL A 385 -7.37 13.34 -9.62
C VAL A 385 -5.95 13.48 -9.05
N PHE A 386 -4.91 12.95 -9.72
CA PHE A 386 -3.52 13.23 -9.34
C PHE A 386 -3.19 14.73 -9.42
N PHE A 387 -3.69 15.43 -10.44
CA PHE A 387 -3.51 16.87 -10.55
C PHE A 387 -4.23 17.62 -9.42
N LEU A 388 -5.44 17.20 -9.04
CA LEU A 388 -6.13 17.76 -7.87
C LEU A 388 -5.33 17.50 -6.58
N ALA A 389 -4.76 16.30 -6.40
CA ALA A 389 -3.88 16.02 -5.27
C ALA A 389 -2.68 16.99 -5.24
N PHE A 390 -2.04 17.24 -6.39
CA PHE A 390 -0.99 18.26 -6.50
C PHE A 390 -1.46 19.65 -6.06
N LEU A 391 -2.64 20.10 -6.51
CA LEU A 391 -3.16 21.42 -6.13
C LEU A 391 -3.43 21.52 -4.63
N VAL A 392 -4.02 20.50 -4.04
CA VAL A 392 -4.28 20.45 -2.58
C VAL A 392 -2.98 20.44 -1.79
N LEU A 393 -2.00 19.63 -2.22
CA LEU A 393 -0.68 19.60 -1.59
C LEU A 393 0.09 20.90 -1.76
N LYS A 394 -0.18 21.69 -2.82
CA LYS A 394 0.37 23.03 -2.97
C LYS A 394 -0.14 24.01 -1.92
N ILE A 395 -1.35 23.81 -1.40
CA ILE A 395 -1.90 24.63 -0.31
C ILE A 395 -1.23 24.27 1.03
N PHE A 396 -0.82 23.01 1.16
CA PHE A 396 -0.13 22.50 2.35
C PHE A 396 1.32 22.98 2.45
N THR A 397 2.02 23.09 1.33
CA THR A 397 3.44 23.45 1.23
C THR A 397 3.63 24.93 0.96
#